data_f4110417e1cc52e53055a919df43dca9
#
_entry.id   f4110417e1cc52e53055a919df43dca9
#
_cell.length_a   1.000
_cell.length_b   1.000
_cell.length_c   1.000
_cell.angle_alpha   90.00
_cell.angle_beta   90.00
_cell.angle_gamma   90.00
#
_symmetry.space_group_name_H-M   'P 1'
#
loop_
_entity.id
_entity.type
_entity.pdbx_description
1 polymer ?
#
loop_
_entity_poly.entity_id
_entity_poly.type
_entity_poly.pdbx_seq_one_letter_code
_entity_poly.pdbx_strand_id
1 'polypeptide(L)'
;MKKKIYLLPLAAALLFVQGCGQRDASSVSPAIGRDAEIEAKVEKVLKGMGLTEKVGQMVQLTSSTVTAPGGVTLDPEKLQKVIGEMKVGSILNTFGDVAQSRELTAQLVGEIQKKSMEEIGIPCIYGLDMIHGASYLTDGTFFPQEINLAATFNREYARAMGEAMAYETRAAMVPWVFSPVMDLGRNPVWPRQWESYGEDPYLNAEMAVAETKALQGEDPNHIDDKHVAVSIKHFMAYGVPVSGKDRTPAIVAGNDLREKFFRPFKDCLEAGALTLMVN
;
A
#
# COMPACT_ATOMS: atom_id res chain seq x y z
N MET A 1 -36.41 -72.23 11.34
CA MET A 1 -36.08 -70.87 11.86
C MET A 1 -35.17 -70.20 10.82
N LYS A 2 -35.73 -69.24 10.01
CA LYS A 2 -35.00 -68.54 8.98
C LYS A 2 -34.50 -67.23 9.56
N LYS A 3 -33.15 -67.01 9.65
CA LYS A 3 -32.55 -65.78 10.04
C LYS A 3 -32.62 -64.80 8.86
N LYS A 4 -33.35 -63.69 9.00
CA LYS A 4 -33.29 -62.55 8.11
C LYS A 4 -32.08 -61.69 8.46
N ILE A 5 -31.13 -61.61 7.55
CA ILE A 5 -30.00 -60.66 7.61
C ILE A 5 -30.49 -59.34 7.10
N TYR A 6 -30.49 -58.30 7.93
CA TYR A 6 -30.75 -56.93 7.56
C TYR A 6 -29.54 -56.33 6.85
N LEU A 7 -29.64 -56.18 5.54
CA LEU A 7 -28.72 -55.38 4.72
C LEU A 7 -29.37 -54.01 4.50
N LEU A 8 -29.08 -53.10 5.39
CA LEU A 8 -29.18 -51.67 5.28
C LEU A 8 -28.52 -51.09 6.55
N PRO A 9 -27.62 -50.14 6.51
CA PRO A 9 -27.46 -49.04 5.55
C PRO A 9 -25.97 -48.77 5.18
N LEU A 10 -25.59 -49.12 3.97
CA LEU A 10 -24.30 -48.65 3.43
C LEU A 10 -24.50 -47.57 2.36
N ALA A 11 -25.74 -47.27 2.01
CA ALA A 11 -26.04 -46.21 1.00
C ALA A 11 -26.16 -44.79 1.58
N ALA A 12 -26.24 -44.63 2.91
CA ALA A 12 -26.38 -43.30 3.53
C ALA A 12 -25.04 -42.60 3.85
N ALA A 13 -23.91 -43.33 3.80
CA ALA A 13 -22.59 -42.74 4.12
C ALA A 13 -21.89 -42.13 2.90
N LEU A 14 -22.41 -42.31 1.67
CA LEU A 14 -21.80 -41.76 0.45
C LEU A 14 -22.36 -40.40 0.02
N LEU A 15 -23.35 -39.84 0.73
CA LEU A 15 -23.97 -38.55 0.40
C LEU A 15 -23.41 -37.36 1.20
N PHE A 16 -22.47 -37.55 2.13
CA PHE A 16 -21.89 -36.46 2.93
C PHE A 16 -20.47 -36.03 2.52
N VAL A 17 -19.91 -36.55 1.44
CA VAL A 17 -18.54 -36.16 0.98
C VAL A 17 -18.57 -35.19 -0.21
N GLN A 18 -19.73 -34.75 -0.66
CA GLN A 18 -19.84 -33.74 -1.75
C GLN A 18 -20.06 -32.31 -1.27
N GLY A 19 -19.65 -31.96 -0.08
CA GLY A 19 -19.87 -30.63 0.52
C GLY A 19 -18.64 -29.72 0.62
N CYS A 20 -17.43 -30.15 0.19
CA CYS A 20 -16.30 -29.24 -0.01
C CYS A 20 -16.23 -28.87 -1.49
N GLY A 21 -17.16 -28.04 -1.93
CA GLY A 21 -17.00 -27.34 -3.19
C GLY A 21 -15.69 -26.55 -3.13
N GLN A 22 -14.72 -26.94 -3.96
CA GLN A 22 -13.65 -26.01 -4.34
C GLN A 22 -14.37 -24.75 -4.82
N ARG A 23 -14.27 -23.66 -4.04
CA ARG A 23 -14.60 -22.35 -4.57
C ARG A 23 -13.58 -22.14 -5.68
N ASP A 24 -14.06 -22.16 -6.91
CA ASP A 24 -13.26 -21.80 -8.05
C ASP A 24 -12.62 -20.45 -7.77
N ALA A 25 -11.28 -20.41 -7.75
CA ALA A 25 -10.52 -19.17 -7.62
C ALA A 25 -10.84 -18.16 -8.75
N SER A 26 -11.56 -18.61 -9.79
CA SER A 26 -12.05 -17.81 -10.92
C SER A 26 -13.30 -16.96 -10.62
N SER A 27 -13.93 -17.09 -9.44
CA SER A 27 -15.20 -16.39 -9.13
C SER A 27 -15.01 -15.12 -8.27
N VAL A 28 -13.77 -14.80 -7.86
CA VAL A 28 -13.50 -13.54 -7.13
C VAL A 28 -13.26 -12.44 -8.15
N SER A 29 -14.23 -11.55 -8.30
CA SER A 29 -14.03 -10.32 -9.08
C SER A 29 -12.96 -9.47 -8.39
N PRO A 30 -11.95 -8.96 -9.13
CA PRO A 30 -10.99 -8.03 -8.56
C PRO A 30 -11.72 -6.76 -8.10
N ALA A 31 -11.25 -6.16 -7.01
CA ALA A 31 -11.80 -4.90 -6.50
C ALA A 31 -11.63 -3.76 -7.54
N ILE A 32 -10.56 -3.84 -8.33
CA ILE A 32 -10.28 -2.91 -9.44
C ILE A 32 -10.61 -3.63 -10.75
N GLY A 33 -11.56 -3.07 -11.50
CA GLY A 33 -11.96 -3.60 -12.79
C GLY A 33 -10.84 -3.46 -13.85
N ARG A 34 -10.78 -4.40 -14.80
CA ARG A 34 -9.93 -4.22 -15.99
C ARG A 34 -10.60 -3.23 -16.93
N ASP A 35 -9.89 -2.16 -17.25
CA ASP A 35 -10.27 -1.22 -18.30
C ASP A 35 -9.52 -1.55 -19.59
N ALA A 36 -10.26 -1.99 -20.62
CA ALA A 36 -9.66 -2.43 -21.88
C ALA A 36 -8.94 -1.29 -22.63
N GLU A 37 -9.37 -0.05 -22.46
CA GLU A 37 -8.73 1.11 -23.10
C GLU A 37 -7.39 1.42 -22.41
N ILE A 38 -7.37 1.40 -21.07
CA ILE A 38 -6.15 1.58 -20.29
C ILE A 38 -5.15 0.45 -20.59
N GLU A 39 -5.60 -0.80 -20.58
CA GLU A 39 -4.76 -1.95 -20.92
C GLU A 39 -4.14 -1.82 -22.32
N ALA A 40 -4.91 -1.38 -23.32
CA ALA A 40 -4.40 -1.17 -24.67
C ALA A 40 -3.33 -0.03 -24.74
N LYS A 41 -3.51 1.03 -23.96
CA LYS A 41 -2.51 2.10 -23.82
C LYS A 41 -1.22 1.60 -23.18
N VAL A 42 -1.33 0.84 -22.09
CA VAL A 42 -0.19 0.23 -21.38
C VAL A 42 0.58 -0.71 -22.31
N GLU A 43 -0.11 -1.62 -23.00
CA GLU A 43 0.50 -2.53 -23.95
C GLU A 43 1.25 -1.81 -25.09
N LYS A 44 0.67 -0.72 -25.61
CA LYS A 44 1.31 0.11 -26.64
C LYS A 44 2.62 0.73 -26.15
N VAL A 45 2.61 1.31 -24.94
CA VAL A 45 3.79 1.90 -24.31
C VAL A 45 4.84 0.82 -24.05
N LEU A 46 4.45 -0.30 -23.42
CA LEU A 46 5.34 -1.40 -23.07
C LEU A 46 6.04 -2.03 -24.29
N LYS A 47 5.35 -2.16 -25.42
CA LYS A 47 5.92 -2.64 -26.69
C LYS A 47 6.98 -1.69 -27.27
N GLY A 48 6.87 -0.39 -27.01
CA GLY A 48 7.86 0.60 -27.42
C GLY A 48 9.11 0.66 -26.56
N MET A 49 9.07 0.09 -25.34
CA MET A 49 10.16 0.17 -24.38
C MET A 49 11.28 -0.85 -24.65
N GLY A 50 12.52 -0.38 -24.57
CA GLY A 50 13.71 -1.23 -24.46
C GLY A 50 13.87 -1.82 -23.07
N LEU A 51 14.90 -2.67 -22.90
CA LEU A 51 15.16 -3.33 -21.60
C LEU A 51 15.48 -2.33 -20.48
N THR A 52 16.30 -1.33 -20.76
CA THR A 52 16.68 -0.28 -19.78
C THR A 52 15.46 0.46 -19.27
N GLU A 53 14.55 0.85 -20.16
CA GLU A 53 13.31 1.54 -19.78
C GLU A 53 12.40 0.66 -18.94
N LYS A 54 12.22 -0.60 -19.33
CA LYS A 54 11.41 -1.56 -18.56
C LYS A 54 11.99 -1.79 -17.15
N VAL A 55 13.30 -1.97 -17.04
CA VAL A 55 13.96 -2.14 -15.73
C VAL A 55 13.88 -0.84 -14.92
N GLY A 56 14.16 0.30 -15.54
CA GLY A 56 14.09 1.61 -14.88
C GLY A 56 12.71 1.88 -14.27
N GLN A 57 11.63 1.56 -14.99
CA GLN A 57 10.26 1.74 -14.49
C GLN A 57 9.93 0.88 -13.26
N MET A 58 10.67 -0.19 -12.99
CA MET A 58 10.53 -1.02 -11.81
C MET A 58 11.43 -0.59 -10.65
N VAL A 59 12.26 0.45 -10.83
CA VAL A 59 13.21 0.93 -9.81
C VAL A 59 12.59 2.12 -9.06
N GLN A 60 12.74 2.10 -7.75
CA GLN A 60 12.44 3.23 -6.87
C GLN A 60 13.73 3.67 -6.16
N LEU A 61 14.03 4.97 -6.18
CA LEU A 61 15.21 5.55 -5.53
C LEU A 61 14.79 6.67 -4.56
N THR A 62 15.68 6.99 -3.62
CA THR A 62 15.45 8.11 -2.69
C THR A 62 15.67 9.46 -3.36
N SER A 63 15.02 10.50 -2.86
CA SER A 63 15.16 11.89 -3.32
C SER A 63 16.60 12.39 -3.34
N SER A 64 17.46 11.88 -2.43
CA SER A 64 18.91 12.21 -2.37
C SER A 64 19.68 11.82 -3.64
N THR A 65 19.15 10.90 -4.45
CA THR A 65 19.76 10.49 -5.71
C THR A 65 19.61 11.51 -6.84
N VAL A 66 18.68 12.46 -6.69
CA VAL A 66 18.41 13.51 -7.68
C VAL A 66 18.65 14.93 -7.14
N THR A 67 19.06 15.07 -5.88
CA THR A 67 19.29 16.38 -5.24
C THR A 67 20.76 16.74 -5.12
N ALA A 68 21.02 18.04 -5.08
CA ALA A 68 22.32 18.61 -4.72
C ALA A 68 22.61 18.41 -3.21
N PRO A 69 23.85 18.64 -2.75
CA PRO A 69 24.16 18.65 -1.32
C PRO A 69 23.22 19.59 -0.55
N GLY A 70 22.70 19.12 0.58
CA GLY A 70 21.66 19.82 1.37
C GLY A 70 20.23 19.41 1.02
N GLY A 71 20.00 18.74 -0.12
CA GLY A 71 18.77 18.00 -0.44
C GLY A 71 17.55 18.83 -0.82
N VAL A 72 17.64 20.16 -0.84
CA VAL A 72 16.48 21.07 -1.09
C VAL A 72 16.48 21.72 -2.46
N THR A 73 17.38 21.30 -3.35
CA THR A 73 17.43 21.68 -4.76
C THR A 73 17.76 20.47 -5.60
N LEU A 74 17.22 20.39 -6.82
CA LEU A 74 17.58 19.32 -7.76
C LEU A 74 18.98 19.57 -8.33
N ASP A 75 19.73 18.50 -8.54
CA ASP A 75 20.99 18.49 -9.25
C ASP A 75 20.73 18.07 -10.70
N PRO A 76 20.96 18.96 -11.69
CA PRO A 76 20.65 18.65 -13.07
C PRO A 76 21.36 17.42 -13.64
N GLU A 77 22.61 17.16 -13.24
CA GLU A 77 23.39 16.01 -13.72
C GLU A 77 22.86 14.71 -13.13
N LYS A 78 22.56 14.70 -11.82
CA LYS A 78 21.95 13.56 -11.15
C LYS A 78 20.56 13.27 -11.70
N LEU A 79 19.74 14.31 -11.89
CA LEU A 79 18.41 14.19 -12.44
C LEU A 79 18.45 13.63 -13.88
N GLN A 80 19.39 14.12 -14.72
CA GLN A 80 19.61 13.57 -16.06
C GLN A 80 20.02 12.11 -16.00
N LYS A 81 20.93 11.74 -15.09
CA LYS A 81 21.38 10.37 -14.93
C LYS A 81 20.25 9.43 -14.49
N VAL A 82 19.50 9.82 -13.43
CA VAL A 82 18.46 8.95 -12.82
C VAL A 82 17.24 8.85 -13.73
N ILE A 83 16.69 9.95 -14.17
CA ILE A 83 15.47 9.98 -15.00
C ILE A 83 15.78 9.82 -16.47
N GLY A 84 16.78 10.57 -16.98
CA GLY A 84 17.09 10.60 -18.42
C GLY A 84 17.78 9.34 -18.93
N GLU A 85 18.76 8.80 -18.19
CA GLU A 85 19.56 7.65 -18.65
C GLU A 85 19.05 6.33 -18.07
N MET A 86 18.87 6.26 -16.73
CA MET A 86 18.42 5.04 -16.05
C MET A 86 16.92 4.79 -16.15
N LYS A 87 16.13 5.81 -16.59
CA LYS A 87 14.68 5.71 -16.80
C LYS A 87 13.90 5.29 -15.54
N VAL A 88 14.35 5.75 -14.37
CA VAL A 88 13.75 5.40 -13.07
C VAL A 88 12.31 5.88 -12.98
N GLY A 89 11.40 4.96 -12.65
CA GLY A 89 9.94 5.19 -12.64
C GLY A 89 9.41 5.74 -11.32
N SER A 90 10.18 5.68 -10.23
CA SER A 90 9.68 6.10 -8.91
C SER A 90 10.77 6.72 -8.04
N ILE A 91 10.39 7.77 -7.31
CA ILE A 91 11.24 8.45 -6.31
C ILE A 91 10.47 8.48 -4.98
N LEU A 92 11.19 8.39 -3.86
CA LEU A 92 10.60 8.43 -2.53
C LEU A 92 11.39 9.31 -1.56
N ASN A 93 10.83 9.54 -0.38
CA ASN A 93 11.32 10.29 0.76
C ASN A 93 11.28 11.81 0.60
N THR A 94 11.43 12.49 1.74
CA THR A 94 11.50 13.96 1.82
C THR A 94 12.80 14.50 1.23
N PHE A 95 12.74 15.72 0.77
CA PHE A 95 13.91 16.45 0.31
C PHE A 95 14.74 16.91 1.51
N GLY A 96 16.04 16.57 1.53
CA GLY A 96 16.96 16.93 2.61
C GLY A 96 16.74 16.15 3.93
N ASP A 97 16.01 15.02 3.88
CA ASP A 97 15.69 14.16 5.01
C ASP A 97 14.95 14.88 6.18
N VAL A 98 14.27 15.98 5.88
CA VAL A 98 13.43 16.75 6.82
C VAL A 98 12.12 17.15 6.15
N ALA A 99 11.11 17.48 6.96
CA ALA A 99 9.84 18.00 6.44
C ALA A 99 10.09 19.32 5.69
N GLN A 100 9.44 19.46 4.54
CA GLN A 100 9.50 20.66 3.70
C GLN A 100 8.13 21.31 3.61
N SER A 101 8.08 22.58 3.16
CA SER A 101 6.80 23.20 2.87
C SER A 101 6.11 22.49 1.67
N ARG A 102 4.80 22.56 1.64
CA ARG A 102 4.00 22.04 0.52
C ARG A 102 4.43 22.65 -0.81
N GLU A 103 4.70 23.96 -0.85
CA GLU A 103 5.11 24.68 -2.04
C GLU A 103 6.46 24.18 -2.58
N LEU A 104 7.47 24.03 -1.69
CA LEU A 104 8.78 23.53 -2.10
C LEU A 104 8.69 22.07 -2.56
N THR A 105 7.94 21.23 -1.85
CA THR A 105 7.73 19.84 -2.24
C THR A 105 7.06 19.78 -3.61
N ALA A 106 5.99 20.55 -3.82
CA ALA A 106 5.29 20.60 -5.11
C ALA A 106 6.19 21.11 -6.26
N GLN A 107 7.04 22.10 -6.00
CA GLN A 107 7.99 22.59 -7.00
C GLN A 107 8.96 21.48 -7.41
N LEU A 108 9.64 20.85 -6.45
CA LEU A 108 10.67 19.83 -6.74
C LEU A 108 10.07 18.58 -7.39
N VAL A 109 8.92 18.13 -6.90
CA VAL A 109 8.19 17.02 -7.54
C VAL A 109 7.76 17.39 -8.95
N GLY A 110 7.26 18.63 -9.17
CA GLY A 110 6.88 19.12 -10.48
C GLY A 110 8.04 19.14 -11.49
N GLU A 111 9.23 19.53 -11.05
CA GLU A 111 10.44 19.50 -11.90
C GLU A 111 10.85 18.06 -12.26
N ILE A 112 10.76 17.11 -11.30
CA ILE A 112 10.96 15.67 -11.56
C ILE A 112 9.93 15.15 -12.57
N GLN A 113 8.66 15.50 -12.39
CA GLN A 113 7.58 15.10 -13.31
C GLN A 113 7.84 15.62 -14.73
N LYS A 114 8.19 16.92 -14.84
CA LYS A 114 8.52 17.53 -16.14
C LYS A 114 9.64 16.74 -16.82
N LYS A 115 10.74 16.48 -16.11
CA LYS A 115 11.86 15.72 -16.65
C LYS A 115 11.46 14.30 -17.06
N SER A 116 10.65 13.61 -16.27
CA SER A 116 10.16 12.27 -16.61
C SER A 116 9.30 12.26 -17.87
N MET A 117 8.41 13.24 -18.01
CA MET A 117 7.58 13.37 -19.22
C MET A 117 8.40 13.69 -20.47
N GLU A 118 9.44 14.52 -20.35
CA GLU A 118 10.35 14.84 -21.44
C GLU A 118 11.18 13.64 -21.91
N GLU A 119 11.69 12.85 -20.98
CA GLU A 119 12.66 11.78 -21.24
C GLU A 119 12.06 10.39 -21.48
N ILE A 120 10.88 10.14 -20.89
CA ILE A 120 10.25 8.81 -20.85
C ILE A 120 8.83 8.86 -21.43
N GLY A 121 8.13 9.99 -21.29
CA GLY A 121 6.72 10.14 -21.65
C GLY A 121 5.77 9.49 -20.63
N ILE A 122 6.27 9.11 -19.45
CA ILE A 122 5.53 8.53 -18.34
C ILE A 122 5.82 9.35 -17.09
N PRO A 123 4.82 9.73 -16.28
CA PRO A 123 5.04 10.41 -15.01
C PRO A 123 5.85 9.55 -14.04
N CYS A 124 6.79 10.17 -13.30
CA CYS A 124 7.47 9.52 -12.20
C CYS A 124 6.51 9.38 -11.00
N ILE A 125 6.40 8.20 -10.41
CA ILE A 125 5.58 8.00 -9.20
C ILE A 125 6.39 8.46 -8.00
N TYR A 126 5.97 9.57 -7.36
CA TYR A 126 6.60 10.08 -6.15
C TYR A 126 5.81 9.66 -4.91
N GLY A 127 6.49 9.05 -3.93
CA GLY A 127 5.86 8.52 -2.72
C GLY A 127 6.46 9.04 -1.42
N LEU A 128 5.61 9.21 -0.38
CA LEU A 128 6.01 9.60 0.97
C LEU A 128 5.35 8.74 2.05
N ASP A 129 6.04 8.63 3.19
CA ASP A 129 5.56 7.94 4.40
C ASP A 129 4.60 8.83 5.22
N MET A 130 3.53 9.31 4.60
CA MET A 130 2.45 9.97 5.32
C MET A 130 1.64 8.89 6.05
N ILE A 131 1.73 8.82 7.37
CA ILE A 131 1.13 7.75 8.18
C ILE A 131 0.02 8.30 9.08
N HIS A 132 0.31 9.34 9.85
CA HIS A 132 -0.65 9.95 10.78
C HIS A 132 -0.91 11.44 10.42
N GLY A 133 -1.41 11.66 9.23
CA GLY A 133 -1.56 12.96 8.58
C GLY A 133 -0.40 13.26 7.64
N ALA A 134 -0.39 14.47 7.05
CA ALA A 134 0.66 14.90 6.13
C ALA A 134 1.95 15.30 6.88
N SER A 135 2.47 14.37 7.67
CA SER A 135 3.50 14.59 8.69
C SER A 135 4.89 14.95 8.13
N TYR A 136 5.12 14.76 6.85
CA TYR A 136 6.35 15.19 6.17
C TYR A 136 6.24 16.55 5.48
N LEU A 137 5.13 17.28 5.70
CA LEU A 137 4.98 18.69 5.32
C LEU A 137 5.05 19.58 6.57
N THR A 138 5.79 20.68 6.51
CA THR A 138 5.91 21.62 7.64
C THR A 138 4.60 22.35 7.96
N ASP A 139 3.71 22.42 7.00
CA ASP A 139 2.38 23.00 7.05
C ASP A 139 1.25 21.96 6.97
N GLY A 140 1.60 20.67 7.15
CA GLY A 140 0.65 19.57 7.18
C GLY A 140 -0.01 19.38 8.55
N THR A 141 -1.21 18.80 8.55
CA THR A 141 -1.94 18.47 9.76
C THR A 141 -1.41 17.16 10.38
N PHE A 142 -1.08 17.21 11.67
CA PHE A 142 -0.71 16.05 12.46
C PHE A 142 -1.92 15.45 13.15
N PHE A 143 -2.05 14.13 13.04
CA PHE A 143 -3.06 13.35 13.74
C PHE A 143 -2.40 12.46 14.81
N PRO A 144 -3.17 11.93 15.78
CA PRO A 144 -2.68 10.87 16.65
C PRO A 144 -2.22 9.67 15.84
N GLN A 145 -1.26 8.91 16.36
CA GLN A 145 -0.84 7.65 15.75
C GLN A 145 -2.00 6.66 15.65
N GLU A 146 -1.93 5.71 14.72
CA GLU A 146 -3.01 4.76 14.42
C GLU A 146 -3.47 3.97 15.65
N ILE A 147 -2.58 3.63 16.56
CA ILE A 147 -2.95 2.94 17.81
C ILE A 147 -3.90 3.77 18.67
N ASN A 148 -3.75 5.10 18.68
CA ASN A 148 -4.66 5.98 19.41
C ASN A 148 -6.00 6.12 18.69
N LEU A 149 -6.00 6.15 17.37
CA LEU A 149 -7.24 6.15 16.58
C LEU A 149 -8.00 4.84 16.80
N ALA A 150 -7.31 3.69 16.81
CA ALA A 150 -7.90 2.39 17.08
C ALA A 150 -8.52 2.32 18.49
N ALA A 151 -7.86 2.92 19.50
CA ALA A 151 -8.36 2.96 20.87
C ALA A 151 -9.72 3.69 21.03
N THR A 152 -10.11 4.48 20.04
CA THR A 152 -11.45 5.10 20.01
C THR A 152 -12.55 4.14 19.58
N PHE A 153 -12.23 3.03 18.92
CA PHE A 153 -13.17 2.11 18.26
C PHE A 153 -14.10 2.81 17.27
N ASN A 154 -13.68 3.94 16.71
CA ASN A 154 -14.48 4.76 15.79
C ASN A 154 -13.76 4.97 14.45
N ARG A 155 -14.24 4.32 13.40
CA ARG A 155 -13.71 4.39 12.04
C ARG A 155 -13.74 5.78 11.43
N GLU A 156 -14.66 6.64 11.88
CA GLU A 156 -14.79 8.00 11.34
C GLU A 156 -13.55 8.86 11.64
N TYR A 157 -12.79 8.55 12.70
CA TYR A 157 -11.53 9.24 12.95
C TYR A 157 -10.41 8.81 11.98
N ALA A 158 -10.35 7.52 11.62
CA ALA A 158 -9.44 7.05 10.58
C ALA A 158 -9.82 7.63 9.20
N ARG A 159 -11.11 7.72 8.90
CA ARG A 159 -11.62 8.37 7.69
C ARG A 159 -11.22 9.85 7.65
N ALA A 160 -11.50 10.61 8.70
CA ALA A 160 -11.18 12.04 8.76
C ALA A 160 -9.67 12.31 8.63
N MET A 161 -8.83 11.48 9.24
CA MET A 161 -7.39 11.54 9.06
C MET A 161 -7.01 11.29 7.61
N GLY A 162 -7.52 10.22 7.01
CA GLY A 162 -7.24 9.85 5.62
C GLY A 162 -7.65 10.94 4.63
N GLU A 163 -8.83 11.54 4.78
CA GLU A 163 -9.32 12.64 3.93
C GLU A 163 -8.41 13.88 4.01
N ALA A 164 -8.04 14.31 5.22
CA ALA A 164 -7.13 15.44 5.40
C ALA A 164 -5.73 15.14 4.83
N MET A 165 -5.21 13.96 5.13
CA MET A 165 -3.89 13.50 4.66
C MET A 165 -3.84 13.41 3.13
N ALA A 166 -4.88 12.87 2.49
CA ALA A 166 -4.97 12.79 1.04
C ALA A 166 -4.94 14.18 0.41
N TYR A 167 -5.79 15.07 0.87
CA TYR A 167 -5.91 16.43 0.35
C TYR A 167 -4.60 17.23 0.46
N GLU A 168 -3.99 17.22 1.64
CA GLU A 168 -2.75 17.96 1.89
C GLU A 168 -1.56 17.37 1.12
N THR A 169 -1.45 16.05 1.06
CA THR A 169 -0.41 15.34 0.31
C THR A 169 -0.55 15.57 -1.19
N ARG A 170 -1.78 15.51 -1.71
CA ARG A 170 -2.04 15.77 -3.12
C ARG A 170 -1.73 17.21 -3.51
N ALA A 171 -2.01 18.18 -2.62
CA ALA A 171 -1.66 19.58 -2.80
C ALA A 171 -0.13 19.82 -2.88
N ALA A 172 0.68 18.92 -2.33
CA ALA A 172 2.13 18.89 -2.49
C ALA A 172 2.61 18.16 -3.77
N MET A 173 1.71 17.83 -4.71
CA MET A 173 1.95 17.04 -5.92
C MET A 173 2.45 15.62 -5.66
N VAL A 174 2.26 15.08 -4.47
CA VAL A 174 2.62 13.71 -4.12
C VAL A 174 1.42 12.80 -4.37
N PRO A 175 1.49 11.88 -5.35
CA PRO A 175 0.35 11.04 -5.72
C PRO A 175 0.23 9.73 -4.94
N TRP A 176 1.20 9.41 -4.08
CA TRP A 176 1.32 8.09 -3.47
C TRP A 176 1.80 8.17 -2.02
N VAL A 177 1.11 7.47 -1.12
CA VAL A 177 1.47 7.38 0.30
C VAL A 177 1.71 5.94 0.73
N PHE A 178 2.62 5.74 1.70
CA PHE A 178 2.95 4.42 2.23
C PHE A 178 2.14 4.17 3.51
N SER A 179 0.83 4.14 3.37
CA SER A 179 -0.19 4.01 4.42
C SER A 179 -1.39 3.26 3.83
N PRO A 180 -2.26 2.65 4.68
CA PRO A 180 -2.16 2.43 6.12
C PRO A 180 -1.11 1.39 6.53
N VAL A 181 -0.70 1.45 7.83
CA VAL A 181 0.18 0.46 8.45
C VAL A 181 -0.68 -0.62 9.10
N MET A 182 -0.66 -1.81 8.54
CA MET A 182 -1.56 -2.91 8.93
C MET A 182 -0.85 -4.03 9.70
N ASP A 183 0.35 -3.74 10.19
CA ASP A 183 1.06 -4.66 11.07
C ASP A 183 0.28 -4.89 12.35
N LEU A 184 0.14 -6.14 12.76
CA LEU A 184 -0.46 -6.44 14.05
C LEU A 184 0.58 -6.25 15.15
N GLY A 185 0.40 -5.24 15.99
CA GLY A 185 1.29 -4.90 17.11
C GLY A 185 1.19 -5.90 18.26
N ARG A 186 1.49 -7.19 18.03
CA ARG A 186 1.35 -8.26 19.00
C ARG A 186 2.59 -8.53 19.85
N ASN A 187 3.73 -7.97 19.46
CA ASN A 187 4.94 -8.01 20.26
C ASN A 187 5.17 -6.63 20.91
N PRO A 188 4.95 -6.46 22.23
CA PRO A 188 5.05 -5.18 22.90
C PRO A 188 6.47 -4.58 22.94
N VAL A 189 7.50 -5.38 22.62
CA VAL A 189 8.89 -4.93 22.53
C VAL A 189 9.23 -4.36 21.14
N TRP A 190 8.40 -4.63 20.13
CA TRP A 190 8.61 -4.12 18.79
C TRP A 190 8.50 -2.58 18.76
N PRO A 191 9.54 -1.85 18.28
CA PRO A 191 9.62 -0.39 18.44
C PRO A 191 8.65 0.42 17.58
N ARG A 192 7.96 -0.21 16.60
CA ARG A 192 7.00 0.47 15.70
C ARG A 192 5.55 0.10 16.00
N GLN A 193 5.27 -0.46 17.17
CA GLN A 193 3.92 -0.88 17.57
C GLN A 193 2.88 0.25 17.50
N TRP A 194 3.31 1.48 17.78
CA TRP A 194 2.46 2.67 17.78
C TRP A 194 2.00 3.12 16.38
N GLU A 195 2.67 2.67 15.31
CA GLU A 195 2.30 2.97 13.92
C GLU A 195 1.12 2.14 13.42
N SER A 196 0.63 1.16 14.17
CA SER A 196 -0.41 0.24 13.74
C SER A 196 -1.72 0.43 14.49
N TYR A 197 -2.81 -0.08 13.94
CA TYR A 197 -4.13 -0.10 14.60
C TYR A 197 -4.25 -1.15 15.71
N GLY A 198 -3.13 -1.68 16.23
CA GLY A 198 -3.07 -2.58 17.37
C GLY A 198 -2.98 -4.06 17.01
N GLU A 199 -3.29 -4.92 17.98
CA GLU A 199 -3.05 -6.37 17.88
C GLU A 199 -4.25 -7.17 17.34
N ASP A 200 -5.45 -6.59 17.35
CA ASP A 200 -6.67 -7.25 16.90
C ASP A 200 -6.80 -7.15 15.37
N PRO A 201 -6.85 -8.29 14.64
CA PRO A 201 -6.90 -8.27 13.20
C PRO A 201 -8.21 -7.71 12.62
N TYR A 202 -9.32 -7.80 13.37
CA TYR A 202 -10.60 -7.26 12.92
C TYR A 202 -10.63 -5.73 13.07
N LEU A 203 -10.27 -5.20 14.22
CA LEU A 203 -10.20 -3.75 14.45
C LEU A 203 -9.21 -3.10 13.48
N ASN A 204 -8.03 -3.72 13.31
CA ASN A 204 -7.02 -3.26 12.37
C ASN A 204 -7.60 -3.17 10.94
N ALA A 205 -8.26 -4.22 10.46
CA ALA A 205 -8.89 -4.24 9.15
C ALA A 205 -9.96 -3.15 8.98
N GLU A 206 -10.86 -3.00 9.97
CA GLU A 206 -11.96 -2.02 9.90
C GLU A 206 -11.44 -0.56 9.84
N MET A 207 -10.42 -0.25 10.64
CA MET A 207 -9.82 1.08 10.64
C MET A 207 -9.02 1.34 9.36
N ALA A 208 -8.20 0.37 8.92
CA ALA A 208 -7.40 0.49 7.72
C ALA A 208 -8.22 0.58 6.44
N VAL A 209 -9.34 -0.14 6.35
CA VAL A 209 -10.30 -0.01 5.23
C VAL A 209 -10.91 1.39 5.17
N ALA A 210 -11.29 1.94 6.32
CA ALA A 210 -11.82 3.31 6.38
C ALA A 210 -10.80 4.35 5.92
N GLU A 211 -9.54 4.22 6.35
CA GLU A 211 -8.43 5.06 5.90
C GLU A 211 -8.12 4.87 4.41
N THR A 212 -8.04 3.62 3.92
CA THR A 212 -7.78 3.32 2.50
C THR A 212 -8.78 4.02 1.58
N LYS A 213 -10.08 3.93 1.91
CA LYS A 213 -11.13 4.59 1.13
C LYS A 213 -11.05 6.11 1.20
N ALA A 214 -10.70 6.65 2.36
CA ALA A 214 -10.52 8.08 2.53
C ALA A 214 -9.32 8.63 1.75
N LEU A 215 -8.24 7.85 1.66
CA LEU A 215 -7.04 8.21 0.90
C LEU A 215 -7.25 8.12 -0.61
N GLN A 216 -7.88 7.05 -1.11
CA GLN A 216 -8.03 6.80 -2.55
C GLN A 216 -9.35 7.28 -3.15
N GLY A 217 -10.34 7.62 -2.32
CA GLY A 217 -11.72 7.85 -2.74
C GLY A 217 -12.56 6.57 -2.71
N GLU A 218 -13.86 6.73 -2.83
CA GLU A 218 -14.83 5.60 -2.76
C GLU A 218 -14.87 4.77 -4.06
N ASP A 219 -14.43 5.32 -5.19
CA ASP A 219 -14.31 4.58 -6.45
C ASP A 219 -12.89 4.01 -6.62
N PRO A 220 -12.68 2.71 -6.45
CA PRO A 220 -11.36 2.10 -6.54
C PRO A 220 -10.75 2.14 -7.96
N ASN A 221 -11.56 2.47 -8.97
CA ASN A 221 -11.10 2.58 -10.37
C ASN A 221 -10.66 4.00 -10.74
N HIS A 222 -10.87 4.98 -9.85
CA HIS A 222 -10.56 6.37 -10.14
C HIS A 222 -10.06 7.12 -8.91
N ILE A 223 -8.79 7.56 -8.96
CA ILE A 223 -8.22 8.48 -7.99
C ILE A 223 -8.30 9.88 -8.58
N ASP A 224 -9.09 10.74 -7.97
CA ASP A 224 -9.26 12.12 -8.43
C ASP A 224 -8.12 13.06 -7.99
N ASP A 225 -8.31 14.36 -8.19
CA ASP A 225 -7.33 15.40 -7.89
C ASP A 225 -7.18 15.74 -6.40
N LYS A 226 -7.98 15.13 -5.53
CA LYS A 226 -7.96 15.32 -4.07
C LYS A 226 -7.46 14.08 -3.31
N HIS A 227 -7.36 12.94 -4.00
CA HIS A 227 -7.01 11.67 -3.43
C HIS A 227 -5.61 11.20 -3.88
N VAL A 228 -5.07 10.23 -3.18
CA VAL A 228 -3.74 9.65 -3.42
C VAL A 228 -3.81 8.13 -3.44
N ALA A 229 -2.92 7.48 -4.19
CA ALA A 229 -2.76 6.05 -4.13
C ALA A 229 -2.19 5.63 -2.77
N VAL A 230 -2.61 4.49 -2.26
CA VAL A 230 -2.05 3.88 -1.03
C VAL A 230 -1.05 2.78 -1.35
N SER A 231 -0.10 2.59 -0.46
CA SER A 231 0.71 1.37 -0.37
C SER A 231 0.56 0.80 1.03
N ILE A 232 -0.32 -0.19 1.15
CA ILE A 232 -0.56 -0.86 2.42
C ILE A 232 0.68 -1.64 2.86
N LYS A 233 1.04 -1.58 4.17
CA LYS A 233 2.32 -2.12 4.65
C LYS A 233 2.22 -2.73 6.05
N HIS A 234 3.17 -3.57 6.44
CA HIS A 234 4.22 -4.23 5.67
C HIS A 234 3.84 -5.70 5.51
N PHE A 235 3.69 -6.17 4.31
CA PHE A 235 3.20 -7.52 4.02
C PHE A 235 4.30 -8.57 4.20
N MET A 236 4.18 -9.48 5.18
CA MET A 236 3.30 -9.46 6.34
C MET A 236 4.00 -10.06 7.56
N ALA A 237 3.40 -9.90 8.76
CA ALA A 237 3.93 -10.37 10.04
C ALA A 237 5.16 -9.60 10.57
N TYR A 238 5.43 -8.42 10.05
CA TYR A 238 6.54 -7.57 10.48
C TYR A 238 6.43 -7.13 11.95
N GLY A 239 5.22 -6.96 12.49
CA GLY A 239 4.96 -6.55 13.87
C GLY A 239 5.22 -7.61 14.93
N VAL A 240 5.74 -8.82 14.57
CA VAL A 240 6.00 -9.93 15.53
C VAL A 240 7.41 -10.50 15.37
N PRO A 241 8.47 -9.66 15.36
CA PRO A 241 9.82 -10.18 15.28
C PRO A 241 10.16 -11.02 16.52
N VAL A 242 10.81 -12.16 16.32
CA VAL A 242 11.16 -13.08 17.44
C VAL A 242 12.04 -12.41 18.49
N SER A 243 12.95 -11.55 18.03
CA SER A 243 13.88 -10.83 18.91
C SER A 243 13.28 -9.59 19.58
N GLY A 244 12.10 -9.13 19.15
CA GLY A 244 11.55 -7.83 19.50
C GLY A 244 12.23 -6.63 18.82
N LYS A 245 13.33 -6.85 18.10
CA LYS A 245 14.06 -5.78 17.39
C LYS A 245 13.47 -5.57 16.02
N ASP A 246 13.50 -4.31 15.58
CA ASP A 246 13.04 -3.92 14.25
C ASP A 246 13.84 -4.63 13.14
N ARG A 247 13.18 -4.95 12.03
CA ARG A 247 13.77 -5.58 10.84
C ARG A 247 14.50 -6.89 11.12
N THR A 248 13.93 -7.70 12.01
CA THR A 248 14.45 -9.04 12.33
C THR A 248 13.39 -10.10 12.05
N PRO A 249 13.78 -11.37 11.84
CA PRO A 249 12.86 -12.41 11.40
C PRO A 249 11.66 -12.62 12.33
N ALA A 250 10.48 -12.80 11.72
CA ALA A 250 9.28 -13.30 12.38
C ALA A 250 9.10 -14.80 12.12
N ILE A 251 8.65 -15.55 13.10
CA ILE A 251 8.29 -16.96 12.97
C ILE A 251 6.82 -17.10 13.31
N VAL A 252 6.00 -17.38 12.31
CA VAL A 252 4.54 -17.44 12.43
C VAL A 252 4.04 -18.74 11.81
N ALA A 253 3.15 -19.47 12.50
CA ALA A 253 2.51 -20.65 11.96
C ALA A 253 1.64 -20.31 10.75
N GLY A 254 1.59 -21.18 9.75
CA GLY A 254 0.91 -20.90 8.47
C GLY A 254 -0.60 -20.65 8.60
N ASN A 255 -1.28 -21.25 9.60
CA ASN A 255 -2.68 -20.96 9.90
C ASN A 255 -2.85 -19.55 10.50
N ASP A 256 -2.04 -19.18 11.48
CA ASP A 256 -2.06 -17.84 12.08
C ASP A 256 -1.77 -16.76 11.04
N LEU A 257 -0.80 -17.03 10.16
CA LEU A 257 -0.43 -16.11 9.08
C LEU A 257 -1.64 -15.81 8.17
N ARG A 258 -2.41 -16.86 7.79
CA ARG A 258 -3.59 -16.71 6.91
C ARG A 258 -4.79 -16.10 7.63
N GLU A 259 -5.05 -16.54 8.85
CA GLU A 259 -6.28 -16.16 9.57
C GLU A 259 -6.18 -14.79 10.22
N LYS A 260 -5.00 -14.40 10.70
CA LYS A 260 -4.79 -13.18 11.47
C LYS A 260 -4.05 -12.10 10.66
N PHE A 261 -2.83 -12.41 10.22
CA PHE A 261 -1.95 -11.41 9.59
C PHE A 261 -2.36 -11.06 8.16
N PHE A 262 -2.90 -12.00 7.40
CA PHE A 262 -3.34 -11.74 6.02
C PHE A 262 -4.68 -11.00 5.96
N ARG A 263 -5.53 -11.15 6.95
CA ARG A 263 -6.88 -10.59 6.91
C ARG A 263 -6.94 -9.08 6.71
N PRO A 264 -6.21 -8.23 7.46
CA PRO A 264 -6.25 -6.78 7.23
C PRO A 264 -5.84 -6.40 5.80
N PHE A 265 -4.81 -7.05 5.27
CA PHE A 265 -4.36 -6.83 3.88
C PHE A 265 -5.42 -7.22 2.87
N LYS A 266 -6.04 -8.40 3.05
CA LYS A 266 -7.12 -8.88 2.18
C LYS A 266 -8.28 -7.88 2.15
N ASP A 267 -8.74 -7.44 3.31
CA ASP A 267 -9.88 -6.54 3.42
C ASP A 267 -9.59 -5.17 2.77
N CYS A 268 -8.37 -4.64 2.90
CA CYS A 268 -7.94 -3.41 2.19
C CYS A 268 -7.77 -3.61 0.68
N LEU A 269 -7.25 -4.75 0.23
CA LEU A 269 -7.19 -5.07 -1.21
C LEU A 269 -8.59 -5.19 -1.82
N GLU A 270 -9.53 -5.80 -1.09
CA GLU A 270 -10.94 -5.88 -1.50
C GLU A 270 -11.63 -4.50 -1.48
N ALA A 271 -11.15 -3.57 -0.66
CA ALA A 271 -11.56 -2.17 -0.66
C ALA A 271 -10.91 -1.33 -1.77
N GLY A 272 -9.98 -1.90 -2.54
CA GLY A 272 -9.39 -1.25 -3.71
C GLY A 272 -7.97 -0.72 -3.51
N ALA A 273 -7.25 -1.08 -2.43
CA ALA A 273 -5.86 -0.67 -2.26
C ALA A 273 -5.00 -1.04 -3.48
N LEU A 274 -4.30 -0.04 -4.07
CA LEU A 274 -3.62 -0.19 -5.35
C LEU A 274 -2.27 -0.85 -5.26
N THR A 275 -1.52 -0.61 -4.18
CA THR A 275 -0.17 -1.13 -4.03
C THR A 275 0.07 -1.69 -2.63
N LEU A 276 1.10 -2.51 -2.51
CA LEU A 276 1.46 -3.19 -1.29
C LEU A 276 2.98 -3.21 -1.13
N MET A 277 3.45 -2.84 0.07
CA MET A 277 4.86 -2.90 0.42
C MET A 277 5.17 -4.23 1.11
N VAL A 278 6.02 -5.02 0.48
CA VAL A 278 6.54 -6.27 1.06
C VAL A 278 7.66 -5.94 2.04
N ASN A 279 7.69 -6.67 3.14
CA ASN A 279 8.74 -6.52 4.15
C ASN A 279 9.75 -7.66 4.07
#